data_1dd70bbe08340b189d339a4d55d6c717
#
_entry.id   1dd70bbe08340b189d339a4d55d6c717
#
_cell.length_a   1.000
_cell.length_b   1.000
_cell.length_c   1.000
_cell.angle_alpha   90.00
_cell.angle_beta   90.00
_cell.angle_gamma   90.00
#
_symmetry.space_group_name_H-M   'P 1'
#
loop_
_entity.id
_entity.type
_entity.pdbx_description
1 polymer ?
#
loop_
_entity_poly.entity_id
_entity_poly.type
_entity_poly.pdbx_seq_one_letter_code
_entity_poly.pdbx_strand_id
1 'polypeptide(L)'
;MAVRTNIKRSLGATYPVGASQVVLFIPDHSRDGDFIDQQYWVDEALNAIGNLFRGATAFPPGRGVWRDDEAGGKLLLEQTVMVVSYVAP
;
A
#
# COMPACT_ATOMS: atom_id res chain seq x y z
N MET A 1 20.77 -11.73 -4.99
CA MET A 1 21.25 -10.92 -6.10
C MET A 1 22.25 -9.89 -5.62
N ALA A 2 23.38 -9.78 -6.31
CA ALA A 2 24.46 -8.88 -5.90
C ALA A 2 24.06 -7.40 -5.86
N VAL A 3 23.29 -6.95 -6.86
CA VAL A 3 22.81 -5.57 -6.95
C VAL A 3 21.94 -5.22 -5.74
N ARG A 4 21.05 -6.11 -5.37
CA ARG A 4 20.15 -5.93 -4.24
C ARG A 4 20.90 -5.82 -2.92
N THR A 5 21.93 -6.67 -2.73
CA THR A 5 22.76 -6.64 -1.54
C THR A 5 23.56 -5.35 -1.45
N ASN A 6 24.11 -4.86 -2.57
CA ASN A 6 24.84 -3.63 -2.62
C ASN A 6 23.98 -2.41 -2.30
N ILE A 7 22.76 -2.38 -2.80
CA ILE A 7 21.79 -1.32 -2.49
C ILE A 7 21.50 -1.28 -1.00
N LYS A 8 21.28 -2.44 -0.37
CA LYS A 8 21.03 -2.51 1.07
C LYS A 8 22.17 -1.91 1.86
N ARG A 9 23.42 -2.25 1.52
CA ARG A 9 24.60 -1.72 2.20
C ARG A 9 24.73 -0.22 2.00
N SER A 10 24.60 0.23 0.77
CA SER A 10 24.84 1.63 0.42
C SER A 10 23.80 2.56 1.03
N LEU A 11 22.56 2.12 1.13
CA LEU A 11 21.45 2.95 1.61
C LEU A 11 21.07 2.67 3.06
N GLY A 12 21.71 1.69 3.69
CA GLY A 12 21.32 1.27 5.05
C GLY A 12 19.97 0.59 5.08
N ALA A 13 19.47 0.14 3.95
CA ALA A 13 18.16 -0.50 3.88
C ALA A 13 18.23 -1.91 4.45
N THR A 14 17.23 -2.26 5.26
CA THR A 14 17.09 -3.60 5.80
C THR A 14 15.91 -4.28 5.13
N TYR A 15 16.19 -5.17 4.21
CA TYR A 15 15.17 -5.93 3.50
C TYR A 15 15.49 -7.42 3.64
N PRO A 16 14.80 -8.15 4.55
CA PRO A 16 15.12 -9.55 4.79
C PRO A 16 14.93 -10.38 3.52
N VAL A 17 15.90 -11.23 3.23
CA VAL A 17 15.78 -12.18 2.12
C VAL A 17 14.69 -13.18 2.47
N GLY A 18 13.78 -13.42 1.54
CA GLY A 18 12.67 -14.35 1.74
C GLY A 18 11.49 -13.79 2.52
N ALA A 19 11.53 -12.49 2.87
CA ALA A 19 10.41 -11.86 3.54
C ALA A 19 9.20 -11.76 2.60
N SER A 20 8.03 -12.02 3.14
CA SER A 20 6.77 -11.74 2.45
C SER A 20 6.41 -10.28 2.61
N GLN A 21 5.72 -9.75 1.62
CA GLN A 21 5.28 -8.37 1.62
C GLN A 21 3.77 -8.32 1.82
N VAL A 22 3.32 -7.44 2.70
CA VAL A 22 1.90 -7.15 2.89
C VAL A 22 1.63 -5.79 2.26
N VAL A 23 0.66 -5.73 1.36
CA VAL A 23 0.29 -4.51 0.67
C VAL A 23 -1.20 -4.28 0.85
N LEU A 24 -1.56 -3.09 1.34
CA LEU A 24 -2.94 -2.64 1.41
C LEU A 24 -3.11 -1.42 0.52
N PHE A 25 -4.21 -1.39 -0.21
CA PHE A 25 -4.60 -0.22 -0.99
C PHE A 25 -5.77 0.46 -0.30
N ILE A 26 -5.57 1.71 0.10
CA ILE A 26 -6.61 2.50 0.77
C ILE A 26 -7.24 3.42 -0.29
N PRO A 27 -8.49 3.16 -0.68
CA PRO A 27 -9.16 3.97 -1.69
C PRO A 27 -9.60 5.32 -1.13
N ASP A 28 -10.00 6.22 -2.00
CA ASP A 28 -10.58 7.51 -1.58
C ASP A 28 -12.10 7.51 -1.62
N HIS A 29 -12.71 6.41 -2.05
CA HIS A 29 -14.16 6.25 -2.11
C HIS A 29 -14.59 4.95 -1.45
N SER A 30 -15.79 4.96 -0.86
CA SER A 30 -16.44 3.74 -0.41
C SER A 30 -17.01 2.98 -1.61
N ARG A 31 -17.48 1.77 -1.35
CA ARG A 31 -18.14 0.95 -2.38
C ARG A 31 -19.36 1.66 -2.98
N ASP A 32 -20.01 2.51 -2.20
CA ASP A 32 -21.22 3.24 -2.65
C ASP A 32 -20.87 4.51 -3.43
N GLY A 33 -19.60 4.81 -3.62
CA GLY A 33 -19.14 5.96 -4.38
C GLY A 33 -18.95 7.24 -3.57
N ASP A 34 -19.18 7.19 -2.27
CA ASP A 34 -18.96 8.34 -1.39
C ASP A 34 -17.49 8.50 -1.06
N PHE A 35 -17.01 9.74 -0.98
CA PHE A 35 -15.66 10.00 -0.52
C PHE A 35 -15.50 9.58 0.94
N ILE A 36 -14.37 8.98 1.26
CA ILE A 36 -14.01 8.61 2.62
C ILE A 36 -12.85 9.47 3.10
N ASP A 37 -12.65 9.52 4.40
CA ASP A 37 -11.46 10.16 4.98
C ASP A 37 -10.26 9.22 4.78
N GLN A 38 -9.64 9.32 3.62
CA GLN A 38 -8.53 8.44 3.25
C GLN A 38 -7.38 8.54 4.25
N GLN A 39 -7.06 9.76 4.70
CA GLN A 39 -5.96 9.96 5.63
C GLN A 39 -6.20 9.25 6.96
N TYR A 40 -7.42 9.29 7.46
CA TYR A 40 -7.79 8.56 8.68
C TYR A 40 -7.54 7.07 8.52
N TRP A 41 -7.98 6.49 7.40
CA TRP A 41 -7.81 5.05 7.18
C TRP A 41 -6.37 4.66 6.91
N VAL A 42 -5.59 5.55 6.29
CA VAL A 42 -4.14 5.34 6.13
C VAL A 42 -3.47 5.30 7.51
N ASP A 43 -3.81 6.23 8.40
CA ASP A 43 -3.25 6.26 9.75
C ASP A 43 -3.62 5.01 10.54
N GLU A 44 -4.88 4.57 10.43
CA GLU A 44 -5.34 3.33 11.06
C GLU A 44 -4.58 2.12 10.53
N ALA A 45 -4.38 2.05 9.21
CA ALA A 45 -3.63 0.96 8.60
C ALA A 45 -2.16 0.96 9.05
N LEU A 46 -1.53 2.14 9.11
CA LEU A 46 -0.16 2.25 9.59
C LEU A 46 -0.03 1.77 11.04
N ASN A 47 -0.96 2.17 11.90
CA ASN A 47 -0.95 1.73 13.29
C ASN A 47 -1.14 0.22 13.40
N ALA A 48 -2.14 -0.32 12.73
CA ALA A 48 -2.44 -1.75 12.83
C ALA A 48 -1.31 -2.61 12.27
N ILE A 49 -0.85 -2.29 11.06
CA ILE A 49 0.19 -3.07 10.39
C ILE A 49 1.56 -2.84 11.02
N GLY A 50 1.83 -1.60 11.43
CA GLY A 50 3.07 -1.28 12.11
C GLY A 50 3.23 -2.04 13.41
N ASN A 51 2.15 -2.15 14.19
CA ASN A 51 2.18 -2.93 15.43
C ASN A 51 2.30 -4.43 15.17
N LEU A 52 1.62 -4.92 14.13
CA LEU A 52 1.59 -6.34 13.83
C LEU A 52 2.91 -6.84 13.24
N PHE A 53 3.55 -6.04 12.39
CA PHE A 53 4.76 -6.44 11.66
C PHE A 53 5.99 -5.58 11.97
N ARG A 54 5.91 -4.74 13.00
CA ARG A 54 7.01 -3.89 13.48
C ARG A 54 7.37 -2.72 12.57
N GLY A 55 6.58 -2.46 11.56
CA GLY A 55 6.80 -1.32 10.68
C GLY A 55 5.88 -1.34 9.50
N ALA A 56 5.58 -0.17 8.98
CA ALA A 56 4.77 -0.01 7.79
C ALA A 56 5.09 1.34 7.15
N THR A 57 4.90 1.42 5.85
CA THR A 57 5.15 2.64 5.09
C THR A 57 3.96 2.93 4.21
N ALA A 58 3.45 4.16 4.27
CA ALA A 58 2.45 4.64 3.34
C ALA A 58 3.13 5.46 2.25
N PHE A 59 2.77 5.22 1.00
CA PHE A 59 3.28 5.98 -0.13
C PHE A 59 2.30 7.11 -0.46
N PRO A 60 2.77 8.15 -1.16
CA PRO A 60 1.85 9.21 -1.61
C PRO A 60 0.73 8.63 -2.48
N PRO A 61 -0.44 9.30 -2.54
CA PRO A 61 -1.54 8.80 -3.35
C PRO A 61 -1.17 8.61 -4.81
N GLY A 62 -1.52 7.46 -5.36
CA GLY A 62 -1.39 7.17 -6.77
C GLY A 62 -2.73 7.26 -7.47
N ARG A 63 -2.70 7.51 -8.75
CA ARG A 63 -3.92 7.51 -9.56
C ARG A 63 -4.18 6.09 -10.03
N GLY A 64 -5.42 5.64 -9.84
CA GLY A 64 -5.84 4.33 -10.28
C GLY A 64 -7.05 4.42 -11.18
N VAL A 65 -7.26 3.38 -11.96
CA VAL A 65 -8.45 3.25 -12.78
C VAL A 65 -8.99 1.84 -12.65
N TRP A 66 -10.29 1.74 -12.51
CA TRP A 66 -10.99 0.46 -12.42
C TRP A 66 -12.08 0.41 -13.47
N ARG A 67 -12.28 -0.75 -14.03
CA ARG A 67 -13.41 -0.96 -14.93
C ARG A 67 -14.59 -1.47 -14.14
N ASP A 68 -15.70 -0.74 -14.22
CA ASP A 68 -16.94 -1.14 -13.58
C ASP A 68 -17.76 -1.97 -14.57
N ASP A 69 -17.64 -3.27 -14.48
CA ASP A 69 -18.32 -4.19 -15.38
C ASP A 69 -19.83 -4.20 -15.15
N GLU A 70 -20.29 -3.83 -13.96
CA GLU A 70 -21.73 -3.73 -13.66
C GLU A 70 -22.35 -2.49 -14.28
N ALA A 71 -21.55 -1.48 -14.57
CA ALA A 71 -21.99 -0.23 -15.21
C ALA A 71 -21.57 -0.17 -16.69
N GLY A 72 -21.56 -1.28 -17.38
CA GLY A 72 -21.28 -1.32 -18.83
C GLY A 72 -19.82 -1.14 -19.18
N GLY A 73 -18.89 -1.39 -18.28
CA GLY A 73 -17.47 -1.27 -18.55
C GLY A 73 -16.94 0.15 -18.41
N LYS A 74 -17.66 1.03 -17.72
CA LYS A 74 -17.23 2.39 -17.48
C LYS A 74 -15.96 2.39 -16.62
N LEU A 75 -15.01 3.26 -16.98
CA LEU A 75 -13.78 3.44 -16.21
C LEU A 75 -14.00 4.42 -15.08
N LEU A 76 -13.60 4.00 -13.88
CA LEU A 76 -13.68 4.81 -12.67
C LEU A 76 -12.28 5.21 -12.26
N LEU A 77 -12.07 6.50 -12.05
CA LEU A 77 -10.80 7.04 -11.59
C LEU A 77 -10.83 7.19 -10.07
N GLU A 78 -9.73 6.87 -9.44
CA GLU A 78 -9.59 7.07 -7.99
C GLU A 78 -8.17 7.40 -7.62
N GLN A 79 -7.99 7.90 -6.41
CA GLN A 79 -6.68 8.03 -5.80
C GLN A 79 -6.55 6.97 -4.72
N THR A 80 -5.44 6.25 -4.74
CA THR A 80 -5.20 5.13 -3.84
C THR A 80 -3.89 5.34 -3.11
N VAL A 81 -3.89 5.10 -1.81
CA VAL A 81 -2.67 5.09 -1.00
C VAL A 81 -2.26 3.64 -0.78
N MET A 82 -1.03 3.33 -1.09
CA MET A 82 -0.46 2.01 -0.84
C MET A 82 0.26 2.02 0.51
N VAL A 83 -0.12 1.09 1.38
CA VAL A 83 0.55 0.86 2.66
C VAL A 83 1.25 -0.49 2.59
N VAL A 84 2.55 -0.49 2.87
CA VAL A 84 3.39 -1.67 2.69
C VAL A 84 4.09 -2.03 3.99
N SER A 85 4.16 -3.31 4.27
CA SER A 85 4.98 -3.85 5.34
C SER A 85 5.63 -5.15 4.89
N TYR A 86 6.60 -5.61 5.66
CA TYR A 86 7.30 -6.85 5.38
C TYR A 86 7.16 -7.78 6.56
N VAL A 87 6.79 -9.02 6.28
CA VAL A 87 6.71 -10.07 7.28
C VAL A 87 8.04 -10.80 7.28
N ALA A 88 8.73 -10.80 8.41
CA ALA A 88 9.99 -11.54 8.54
C ALA A 88 9.72 -13.04 8.40
N PRO A 89 10.60 -13.77 7.74
CA PRO A 89 10.45 -15.21 7.61
C PRO A 89 10.56 -15.92 8.95
#